data_98f0847c234606b95ea16e28a46f4f35
#
_entry.id   98f0847c234606b95ea16e28a46f4f35
#
_cell.length_a   1.000
_cell.length_b   1.000
_cell.length_c   1.000
_cell.angle_alpha   90.00
_cell.angle_beta   90.00
_cell.angle_gamma   90.00
#
_symmetry.space_group_name_H-M   'P 1'
#
loop_
_entity.id
_entity.type
_entity.pdbx_description
1 polymer ?
#
loop_
_entity_poly.entity_id
_entity_poly.type
_entity_poly.pdbx_seq_one_letter_code
_entity_poly.pdbx_strand_id
1 'polypeptide(L)'
;ENRDAQLLQQLAASFPDKTIGFGNWTDSNDKALLQVSDSSSISEVFMLDLSKGQLRFVGTASNVPKDKLHKNETRSFTTFDDEKIYGFLTKPKGEVKRLIVYIHGGPYGIRDFDAFDPIEQYLASKGAAVLKVNYRGSGGYGKNFMEDAYRQWGGTLLDDIAAATIATQKELGLSRDDTCAFGASYGGYAALAMAYKYDDLYECVAGGMGVYDMKILRDGSDAVSYTHLRAHETDY
;
A
#
# COMPACT_ATOMS: atom_id res chain seq x y z
N GLU A 1 -30.70 -5.07 8.07
CA GLU A 1 -29.51 -4.40 7.49
C GLU A 1 -28.44 -4.31 8.57
N ASN A 2 -27.18 -4.60 8.21
CA ASN A 2 -26.09 -4.63 9.15
C ASN A 2 -25.78 -3.19 9.64
N ARG A 3 -25.79 -2.95 10.95
CA ARG A 3 -25.50 -1.66 11.58
C ARG A 3 -24.16 -1.05 11.09
N ASP A 4 -23.17 -1.88 10.89
CA ASP A 4 -21.85 -1.44 10.45
C ASP A 4 -21.86 -0.92 9.01
N ALA A 5 -22.66 -1.55 8.14
CA ALA A 5 -22.84 -1.08 6.77
C ALA A 5 -23.53 0.30 6.72
N GLN A 6 -24.54 0.51 7.56
CA GLN A 6 -25.22 1.81 7.67
C GLN A 6 -24.27 2.89 8.20
N LEU A 7 -23.48 2.58 9.22
CA LEU A 7 -22.46 3.49 9.75
C LEU A 7 -21.44 3.88 8.68
N LEU A 8 -20.93 2.91 7.93
CA LEU A 8 -19.98 3.17 6.84
C LEU A 8 -20.59 4.05 5.75
N GLN A 9 -21.84 3.84 5.38
CA GLN A 9 -22.55 4.69 4.41
C GLN A 9 -22.69 6.13 4.91
N GLN A 10 -23.05 6.33 6.17
CA GLN A 10 -23.19 7.66 6.77
C GLN A 10 -21.84 8.39 6.85
N LEU A 11 -20.79 7.68 7.23
CA LEU A 11 -19.44 8.24 7.28
C LEU A 11 -18.93 8.59 5.86
N ALA A 12 -19.13 7.71 4.87
CA ALA A 12 -18.79 8.00 3.49
C ALA A 12 -19.52 9.23 2.94
N ALA A 13 -20.80 9.38 3.29
CA ALA A 13 -21.57 10.58 2.92
C ALA A 13 -21.08 11.85 3.61
N SER A 14 -20.55 11.74 4.84
CA SER A 14 -20.02 12.88 5.61
C SER A 14 -18.62 13.31 5.14
N PHE A 15 -17.87 12.40 4.51
CA PHE A 15 -16.53 12.63 4.02
C PHE A 15 -16.38 12.14 2.56
N PRO A 16 -17.02 12.83 1.61
CA PRO A 16 -16.93 12.43 0.20
C PRO A 16 -15.47 12.46 -0.28
N ASP A 17 -15.10 11.47 -1.09
CA ASP A 17 -13.77 11.31 -1.67
C ASP A 17 -12.62 11.17 -0.66
N LYS A 18 -12.92 10.76 0.57
CA LYS A 18 -11.91 10.50 1.61
C LYS A 18 -11.80 9.01 1.94
N THR A 19 -10.60 8.62 2.29
CA THR A 19 -10.35 7.33 2.93
C THR A 19 -10.61 7.46 4.43
N ILE A 20 -11.42 6.54 4.97
CA ILE A 20 -11.77 6.48 6.39
C ILE A 20 -11.16 5.21 6.97
N GLY A 21 -10.22 5.37 7.90
CA GLY A 21 -9.66 4.31 8.70
C GLY A 21 -10.27 4.32 10.12
N PHE A 22 -10.63 3.13 10.61
CA PHE A 22 -11.00 2.97 12.02
C PHE A 22 -9.76 2.63 12.83
N GLY A 23 -9.52 3.39 13.88
CA GLY A 23 -8.57 3.06 14.92
C GLY A 23 -9.19 2.17 16.00
N ASN A 24 -8.65 2.25 17.20
CA ASN A 24 -9.13 1.43 18.31
C ASN A 24 -10.55 1.83 18.74
N TRP A 25 -11.33 0.80 19.05
CA TRP A 25 -12.63 0.92 19.71
C TRP A 25 -12.48 0.84 21.22
N THR A 26 -13.42 1.46 21.96
CA THR A 26 -13.60 1.20 23.40
C THR A 26 -14.09 -0.24 23.62
N ASP A 27 -13.86 -0.78 24.79
CA ASP A 27 -14.34 -2.13 25.17
C ASP A 27 -15.88 -2.27 25.06
N SER A 28 -16.60 -1.17 25.26
CA SER A 28 -18.05 -1.08 25.07
C SER A 28 -18.50 -0.98 23.60
N ASN A 29 -17.56 -0.87 22.65
CA ASN A 29 -17.82 -0.68 21.21
C ASN A 29 -18.76 0.52 20.91
N ASP A 30 -18.78 1.54 21.78
CA ASP A 30 -19.59 2.75 21.61
C ASP A 30 -18.81 3.96 21.10
N LYS A 31 -17.45 3.92 21.19
CA LYS A 31 -16.57 4.97 20.68
C LYS A 31 -15.40 4.41 19.90
N ALA A 32 -14.97 5.15 18.88
CA ALA A 32 -13.80 4.84 18.11
C ALA A 32 -13.03 6.10 17.69
N LEU A 33 -11.74 5.96 17.43
CA LEU A 33 -11.00 6.94 16.66
C LEU A 33 -11.17 6.67 15.18
N LEU A 34 -11.42 7.73 14.42
CA LEU A 34 -11.44 7.69 12.96
C LEU A 34 -10.29 8.53 12.44
N GLN A 35 -9.60 8.01 11.46
CA GLN A 35 -8.64 8.75 10.66
C GLN A 35 -9.26 8.99 9.28
N VAL A 36 -9.35 10.24 8.89
CA VAL A 36 -9.95 10.67 7.62
C VAL A 36 -8.88 11.39 6.80
N SER A 37 -8.60 10.90 5.61
CA SER A 37 -7.57 11.48 4.74
C SER A 37 -7.80 11.16 3.28
N ASP A 38 -7.11 11.90 2.44
CA ASP A 38 -6.70 11.53 1.08
C ASP A 38 -5.23 11.92 0.90
N SER A 39 -4.66 11.64 -0.26
CA SER A 39 -3.26 12.01 -0.56
C SER A 39 -3.04 13.53 -0.66
N SER A 40 -4.10 14.32 -0.84
CA SER A 40 -4.04 15.78 -0.97
C SER A 40 -4.40 16.52 0.32
N SER A 41 -4.63 15.78 1.41
CA SER A 41 -4.93 16.35 2.72
C SER A 41 -4.20 15.60 3.82
N ILE A 42 -3.87 16.33 4.89
CA ILE A 42 -3.33 15.72 6.10
C ILE A 42 -4.43 14.88 6.73
N SER A 43 -4.04 13.75 7.31
CA SER A 43 -4.96 12.93 8.08
C SER A 43 -5.54 13.69 9.26
N GLU A 44 -6.84 13.83 9.28
CA GLU A 44 -7.62 14.36 10.39
C GLU A 44 -8.09 13.22 11.29
N VAL A 45 -8.02 13.42 12.58
CA VAL A 45 -8.45 12.44 13.59
C VAL A 45 -9.72 12.93 14.25
N PHE A 46 -10.72 12.06 14.25
CA PHE A 46 -12.00 12.31 14.89
C PHE A 46 -12.29 11.25 15.96
N MET A 47 -13.01 11.62 16.99
CA MET A 47 -13.64 10.69 17.91
C MET A 47 -15.11 10.51 17.52
N LEU A 48 -15.46 9.29 17.13
CA LEU A 48 -16.84 8.86 16.94
C LEU A 48 -17.42 8.43 18.29
N ASP A 49 -18.57 8.96 18.67
CA ASP A 49 -19.36 8.54 19.84
C ASP A 49 -20.74 8.08 19.37
N LEU A 50 -20.93 6.76 19.26
CA LEU A 50 -22.16 6.15 18.77
C LEU A 50 -23.32 6.32 19.75
N SER A 51 -23.04 6.44 21.05
CA SER A 51 -24.06 6.64 22.08
C SER A 51 -24.74 8.00 21.98
N LYS A 52 -24.02 8.99 21.43
CA LYS A 52 -24.47 10.34 21.21
C LYS A 52 -24.77 10.69 19.76
N GLY A 53 -24.40 9.80 18.82
CA GLY A 53 -24.46 10.10 17.39
C GLY A 53 -23.58 11.29 16.99
N GLN A 54 -22.40 11.43 17.62
CA GLN A 54 -21.53 12.58 17.45
C GLN A 54 -20.17 12.20 16.90
N LEU A 55 -19.66 13.08 16.04
CA LEU A 55 -18.29 13.02 15.54
C LEU A 55 -17.57 14.31 16.01
N ARG A 56 -16.49 14.17 16.76
CA ARG A 56 -15.71 15.28 17.32
C ARG A 56 -14.29 15.27 16.75
N PHE A 57 -13.90 16.37 16.13
CA PHE A 57 -12.52 16.59 15.72
C PHE A 57 -11.56 16.55 16.92
N VAL A 58 -10.48 15.80 16.80
CA VAL A 58 -9.44 15.64 17.85
C VAL A 58 -8.17 16.39 17.47
N GLY A 59 -7.76 16.31 16.21
CA GLY A 59 -6.55 16.94 15.73
C GLY A 59 -6.12 16.42 14.35
N THR A 60 -4.94 16.81 13.93
CA THR A 60 -4.32 16.35 12.68
C THR A 60 -3.09 15.50 12.98
N ALA A 61 -2.81 14.52 12.11
CA ALA A 61 -1.66 13.63 12.26
C ALA A 61 -0.33 14.31 11.87
N SER A 62 -0.37 15.47 11.21
CA SER A 62 0.80 16.20 10.74
C SER A 62 0.52 17.69 10.61
N ASN A 63 1.56 18.49 10.49
CA ASN A 63 1.49 19.94 10.28
C ASN A 63 2.01 20.36 8.90
N VAL A 64 2.09 19.43 7.92
CA VAL A 64 2.56 19.76 6.57
C VAL A 64 1.55 20.69 5.89
N PRO A 65 1.94 21.86 5.38
CA PRO A 65 1.02 22.75 4.67
C PRO A 65 0.39 22.06 3.45
N LYS A 66 -0.90 22.28 3.24
CA LYS A 66 -1.67 21.63 2.15
C LYS A 66 -1.07 21.89 0.76
N ASP A 67 -0.53 23.10 0.54
CA ASP A 67 0.13 23.48 -0.70
C ASP A 67 1.46 22.74 -0.95
N LYS A 68 1.99 22.04 0.04
CA LYS A 68 3.18 21.19 -0.08
C LYS A 68 2.86 19.72 -0.38
N LEU A 69 1.60 19.33 -0.29
CA LEU A 69 1.18 17.95 -0.54
C LEU A 69 1.11 17.64 -2.03
N HIS A 70 1.36 16.37 -2.35
CA HIS A 70 1.31 15.79 -3.68
C HIS A 70 0.14 14.81 -3.75
N LYS A 71 -0.67 14.91 -4.80
CA LYS A 71 -1.87 14.08 -4.96
C LYS A 71 -1.53 12.76 -5.65
N ASN A 72 -2.10 11.67 -5.15
CA ASN A 72 -2.09 10.38 -5.82
C ASN A 72 -3.01 10.38 -7.04
N GLU A 73 -2.57 9.75 -8.09
CA GLU A 73 -3.37 9.40 -9.25
C GLU A 73 -3.59 7.89 -9.26
N THR A 74 -4.85 7.46 -9.20
CA THR A 74 -5.17 6.04 -9.33
C THR A 74 -4.76 5.52 -10.70
N ARG A 75 -4.13 4.34 -10.73
CA ARG A 75 -3.66 3.67 -11.94
C ARG A 75 -4.18 2.25 -12.00
N SER A 76 -4.31 1.75 -13.22
CA SER A 76 -4.46 0.32 -13.47
C SER A 76 -3.42 -0.13 -14.47
N PHE A 77 -2.92 -1.33 -14.30
CA PHE A 77 -1.90 -1.94 -15.12
C PHE A 77 -2.36 -3.30 -15.60
N THR A 78 -1.87 -3.73 -16.75
CA THR A 78 -2.03 -5.10 -17.24
C THR A 78 -0.74 -5.86 -16.95
N THR A 79 -0.85 -7.00 -16.34
CA THR A 79 0.27 -7.89 -16.00
C THR A 79 0.75 -8.67 -17.20
N PHE A 80 1.84 -9.43 -17.06
CA PHE A 80 2.38 -10.24 -18.16
C PHE A 80 1.47 -11.40 -18.57
N ASP A 81 0.53 -11.79 -17.71
CA ASP A 81 -0.48 -12.83 -17.93
C ASP A 81 -1.89 -12.25 -18.14
N ASP A 82 -1.97 -10.99 -18.61
CA ASP A 82 -3.18 -10.28 -18.98
C ASP A 82 -4.16 -9.98 -17.82
N GLU A 83 -3.74 -10.16 -16.58
CA GLU A 83 -4.54 -9.78 -15.41
C GLU A 83 -4.49 -8.27 -15.15
N LYS A 84 -5.49 -7.77 -14.44
CA LYS A 84 -5.59 -6.35 -14.11
C LYS A 84 -5.24 -6.11 -12.65
N ILE A 85 -4.23 -5.28 -12.42
CA ILE A 85 -3.84 -4.81 -11.10
C ILE A 85 -3.99 -3.28 -10.98
N TYR A 86 -3.93 -2.78 -9.76
CA TYR A 86 -4.17 -1.38 -9.46
C TYR A 86 -3.04 -0.80 -8.62
N GLY A 87 -2.97 0.52 -8.59
CA GLY A 87 -1.98 1.22 -7.79
C GLY A 87 -2.20 2.72 -7.77
N PHE A 88 -1.23 3.42 -7.20
CA PHE A 88 -1.23 4.86 -7.09
C PHE A 88 0.10 5.42 -7.59
N LEU A 89 0.03 6.49 -8.37
CA LEU A 89 1.19 7.23 -8.84
C LEU A 89 1.13 8.65 -8.28
N THR A 90 2.11 9.02 -7.46
CA THR A 90 2.27 10.37 -6.96
C THR A 90 3.39 11.05 -7.71
N LYS A 91 3.08 12.17 -8.35
CA LYS A 91 4.06 12.97 -9.11
C LYS A 91 4.51 14.18 -8.31
N PRO A 92 5.78 14.60 -8.40
CA PRO A 92 6.23 15.89 -7.87
C PRO A 92 5.53 17.03 -8.60
N LYS A 93 5.49 18.22 -7.98
CA LYS A 93 4.92 19.44 -8.61
C LYS A 93 5.78 20.06 -9.71
N GLY A 94 6.88 19.46 -10.05
CA GLY A 94 7.81 19.89 -11.10
C GLY A 94 8.17 18.74 -12.02
N GLU A 95 9.34 18.85 -12.62
CA GLU A 95 9.92 17.80 -13.45
C GLU A 95 10.09 16.50 -12.66
N VAL A 96 9.69 15.39 -13.25
CA VAL A 96 9.94 14.06 -12.70
C VAL A 96 11.36 13.64 -13.08
N LYS A 97 12.22 13.46 -12.08
CA LYS A 97 13.62 13.11 -12.30
C LYS A 97 13.91 11.64 -12.00
N ARG A 98 13.08 11.00 -11.18
CA ARG A 98 13.26 9.61 -10.75
C ARG A 98 11.91 8.96 -10.50
N LEU A 99 11.88 7.63 -10.62
CA LEU A 99 10.77 6.79 -10.21
C LEU A 99 11.20 5.98 -8.97
N ILE A 100 10.42 6.05 -7.91
CA ILE A 100 10.57 5.18 -6.75
C ILE A 100 9.37 4.24 -6.72
N VAL A 101 9.62 2.95 -6.85
CA VAL A 101 8.60 1.91 -6.67
C VAL A 101 8.57 1.55 -5.19
N TYR A 102 7.54 2.03 -4.49
CA TYR A 102 7.39 1.83 -3.05
C TYR A 102 6.46 0.64 -2.81
N ILE A 103 7.05 -0.48 -2.39
CA ILE A 103 6.39 -1.78 -2.29
C ILE A 103 5.89 -1.99 -0.86
N HIS A 104 4.58 -2.18 -0.70
CA HIS A 104 3.99 -2.45 0.61
C HIS A 104 4.33 -3.84 1.15
N GLY A 105 4.18 -4.01 2.46
CA GLY A 105 4.36 -5.30 3.15
C GLY A 105 3.14 -6.21 3.03
N GLY A 106 3.16 -7.29 3.76
CA GLY A 106 2.12 -8.31 3.77
C GLY A 106 2.71 -9.68 3.44
N PRO A 107 2.53 -10.25 2.23
CA PRO A 107 1.89 -9.70 1.04
C PRO A 107 0.37 -9.79 1.02
N TYR A 108 -0.23 -10.61 1.91
CA TYR A 108 -1.64 -10.97 1.86
C TYR A 108 -2.51 -10.04 2.69
N GLY A 109 -3.64 -9.60 2.11
CA GLY A 109 -4.67 -8.84 2.81
C GLY A 109 -4.32 -7.37 3.10
N ILE A 110 -3.06 -6.96 2.91
CA ILE A 110 -2.61 -5.56 3.01
C ILE A 110 -2.76 -4.89 1.65
N ARG A 111 -2.95 -3.58 1.62
CA ARG A 111 -2.94 -2.78 0.39
C ARG A 111 -2.58 -1.34 0.66
N ASP A 112 -2.16 -0.66 -0.37
CA ASP A 112 -2.09 0.80 -0.40
C ASP A 112 -3.46 1.43 -0.66
N PHE A 113 -3.62 2.64 -0.14
CA PHE A 113 -4.83 3.45 -0.28
C PHE A 113 -4.48 4.84 -0.81
N ASP A 114 -5.48 5.55 -1.31
CA ASP A 114 -5.37 7.00 -1.50
C ASP A 114 -5.47 7.68 -0.14
N ALA A 115 -4.33 7.80 0.53
CA ALA A 115 -4.21 8.37 1.86
C ALA A 115 -2.88 9.11 2.01
N PHE A 116 -2.78 9.99 3.00
CA PHE A 116 -1.54 10.66 3.34
C PHE A 116 -0.48 9.64 3.82
N ASP A 117 0.65 9.61 3.13
CA ASP A 117 1.82 8.81 3.49
C ASP A 117 3.05 9.73 3.57
N PRO A 118 3.68 9.88 4.76
CA PRO A 118 4.78 10.82 4.94
C PRO A 118 6.03 10.46 4.11
N ILE A 119 6.29 9.17 3.87
CA ILE A 119 7.44 8.72 3.07
C ILE A 119 7.20 9.08 1.60
N GLU A 120 6.04 8.76 1.07
CA GLU A 120 5.62 9.11 -0.28
C GLU A 120 5.68 10.62 -0.51
N GLN A 121 5.11 11.42 0.42
CA GLN A 121 5.12 12.87 0.35
C GLN A 121 6.55 13.45 0.40
N TYR A 122 7.41 12.88 1.23
CA TYR A 122 8.82 13.27 1.30
C TYR A 122 9.54 12.99 -0.02
N LEU A 123 9.41 11.79 -0.57
CA LEU A 123 10.05 11.41 -1.84
C LEU A 123 9.56 12.29 -2.99
N ALA A 124 8.25 12.54 -3.09
CA ALA A 124 7.69 13.42 -4.09
C ALA A 124 8.21 14.87 -3.94
N SER A 125 8.39 15.36 -2.72
CA SER A 125 8.98 16.68 -2.46
C SER A 125 10.43 16.79 -2.93
N LYS A 126 11.14 15.67 -3.11
CA LYS A 126 12.51 15.60 -3.64
C LYS A 126 12.58 15.43 -5.16
N GLY A 127 11.44 15.47 -5.85
CA GLY A 127 11.38 15.37 -7.32
C GLY A 127 11.23 13.94 -7.83
N ALA A 128 10.94 12.97 -6.97
CA ALA A 128 10.64 11.61 -7.38
C ALA A 128 9.14 11.43 -7.67
N ALA A 129 8.81 10.71 -8.74
CA ALA A 129 7.51 10.05 -8.84
C ALA A 129 7.53 8.82 -7.93
N VAL A 130 6.45 8.56 -7.22
CA VAL A 130 6.32 7.40 -6.33
C VAL A 130 5.20 6.52 -6.83
N LEU A 131 5.52 5.29 -7.20
CA LEU A 131 4.58 4.26 -7.62
C LEU A 131 4.34 3.29 -6.47
N LYS A 132 3.09 3.16 -6.06
CA LYS A 132 2.61 2.12 -5.13
C LYS A 132 1.73 1.14 -5.90
N VAL A 133 2.04 -0.16 -5.82
CA VAL A 133 1.34 -1.21 -6.58
C VAL A 133 0.61 -2.13 -5.63
N ASN A 134 -0.70 -2.25 -5.80
CA ASN A 134 -1.50 -3.30 -5.20
C ASN A 134 -1.43 -4.54 -6.09
N TYR A 135 -0.33 -5.29 -5.95
CA TYR A 135 -0.08 -6.55 -6.64
C TYR A 135 -1.04 -7.64 -6.15
N ARG A 136 -1.16 -8.75 -6.88
CA ARG A 136 -1.98 -9.89 -6.44
C ARG A 136 -1.60 -10.31 -5.01
N GLY A 137 -2.61 -10.66 -4.21
CA GLY A 137 -2.48 -10.84 -2.76
C GLY A 137 -2.93 -9.65 -1.95
N SER A 138 -2.96 -8.44 -2.53
CA SER A 138 -3.46 -7.25 -1.84
C SER A 138 -4.94 -7.38 -1.48
N GLY A 139 -5.31 -6.82 -0.32
CA GLY A 139 -6.67 -6.89 0.20
C GLY A 139 -7.67 -6.02 -0.57
N GLY A 140 -8.95 -6.40 -0.52
CA GLY A 140 -10.06 -5.59 -1.04
C GLY A 140 -10.36 -5.75 -2.53
N TYR A 141 -9.63 -6.62 -3.24
CA TYR A 141 -9.86 -6.92 -4.66
C TYR A 141 -10.55 -8.26 -4.91
N GLY A 142 -11.01 -8.91 -3.85
CA GLY A 142 -11.73 -10.19 -3.92
C GLY A 142 -10.86 -11.39 -3.57
N LYS A 143 -11.55 -12.54 -3.40
CA LYS A 143 -10.93 -13.77 -2.92
C LYS A 143 -9.91 -14.31 -3.92
N ASN A 144 -10.26 -14.40 -5.20
CA ASN A 144 -9.38 -14.95 -6.23
C ASN A 144 -8.08 -14.13 -6.34
N PHE A 145 -8.19 -12.80 -6.36
CA PHE A 145 -7.04 -11.89 -6.40
C PHE A 145 -6.03 -12.13 -5.26
N MET A 146 -6.54 -12.53 -4.09
CA MET A 146 -5.70 -12.87 -2.95
C MET A 146 -5.13 -14.30 -3.06
N GLU A 147 -5.95 -15.28 -3.48
CA GLU A 147 -5.55 -16.69 -3.55
C GLU A 147 -4.56 -16.97 -4.68
N ASP A 148 -4.64 -16.25 -5.80
CA ASP A 148 -3.70 -16.36 -6.93
C ASP A 148 -2.26 -15.94 -6.54
N ALA A 149 -2.12 -15.24 -5.42
CA ALA A 149 -0.82 -14.86 -4.86
C ALA A 149 -0.20 -15.93 -3.96
N TYR A 150 -0.95 -16.96 -3.55
CA TYR A 150 -0.43 -17.97 -2.63
C TYR A 150 0.71 -18.74 -3.26
N ARG A 151 1.79 -18.91 -2.48
CA ARG A 151 3.05 -19.56 -2.93
C ARG A 151 3.79 -18.83 -4.05
N GLN A 152 3.45 -17.58 -4.32
CA GLN A 152 3.99 -16.79 -5.43
C GLN A 152 4.89 -15.63 -4.97
N TRP A 153 5.47 -15.70 -3.77
CA TRP A 153 6.30 -14.62 -3.21
C TRP A 153 7.38 -14.11 -4.16
N GLY A 154 8.15 -15.02 -4.76
CA GLY A 154 9.19 -14.71 -5.76
C GLY A 154 8.73 -14.86 -7.20
N GLY A 155 7.46 -15.20 -7.42
CA GLY A 155 6.84 -15.40 -8.73
C GLY A 155 5.97 -14.23 -9.15
N THR A 156 4.70 -14.51 -9.31
CA THR A 156 3.67 -13.62 -9.87
C THR A 156 3.59 -12.25 -9.17
N LEU A 157 3.81 -12.19 -7.85
CA LEU A 157 3.78 -10.92 -7.13
C LEU A 157 4.87 -9.95 -7.61
N LEU A 158 6.07 -10.47 -7.86
CA LEU A 158 7.17 -9.68 -8.42
C LEU A 158 6.90 -9.31 -9.88
N ASP A 159 6.27 -10.21 -10.64
CA ASP A 159 5.92 -9.99 -12.04
C ASP A 159 4.89 -8.85 -12.17
N ASP A 160 3.92 -8.79 -11.27
CA ASP A 160 2.94 -7.70 -11.19
C ASP A 160 3.62 -6.34 -10.94
N ILE A 161 4.53 -6.29 -9.98
CA ILE A 161 5.28 -5.06 -9.66
C ILE A 161 6.15 -4.65 -10.85
N ALA A 162 6.81 -5.60 -11.51
CA ALA A 162 7.62 -5.33 -12.70
C ALA A 162 6.78 -4.79 -13.86
N ALA A 163 5.62 -5.39 -14.14
CA ALA A 163 4.71 -4.92 -15.19
C ALA A 163 4.26 -3.47 -14.95
N ALA A 164 3.87 -3.14 -13.71
CA ALA A 164 3.50 -1.78 -13.34
C ALA A 164 4.67 -0.80 -13.44
N THR A 165 5.88 -1.23 -13.08
CA THR A 165 7.10 -0.43 -13.20
C THR A 165 7.40 -0.10 -14.66
N ILE A 166 7.41 -1.10 -15.54
CA ILE A 166 7.66 -0.92 -16.98
C ILE A 166 6.65 0.06 -17.60
N ALA A 167 5.37 -0.13 -17.28
CA ALA A 167 4.31 0.76 -17.77
C ALA A 167 4.51 2.21 -17.31
N THR A 168 4.94 2.40 -16.05
CA THR A 168 5.17 3.72 -15.47
C THR A 168 6.45 4.37 -16.01
N GLN A 169 7.52 3.62 -16.17
CA GLN A 169 8.74 4.10 -16.85
C GLN A 169 8.42 4.63 -18.25
N LYS A 170 7.66 3.85 -19.01
CA LYS A 170 7.23 4.25 -20.37
C LYS A 170 6.36 5.51 -20.36
N GLU A 171 5.39 5.62 -19.42
CA GLU A 171 4.54 6.82 -19.26
C GLU A 171 5.37 8.07 -18.96
N LEU A 172 6.36 7.95 -18.09
CA LEU A 172 7.16 9.08 -17.60
C LEU A 172 8.40 9.37 -18.45
N GLY A 173 8.73 8.53 -19.43
CA GLY A 173 9.95 8.65 -20.23
C GLY A 173 11.22 8.39 -19.42
N LEU A 174 11.13 7.56 -18.38
CA LEU A 174 12.24 7.18 -17.50
C LEU A 174 12.79 5.81 -17.89
N SER A 175 14.01 5.55 -17.45
CA SER A 175 14.74 4.31 -17.69
C SER A 175 15.09 3.58 -16.38
N ARG A 176 15.81 2.47 -16.51
CA ARG A 176 16.45 1.78 -15.39
C ARG A 176 17.25 2.73 -14.51
N ASP A 177 18.08 3.58 -15.13
CA ASP A 177 19.03 4.48 -14.43
C ASP A 177 18.32 5.56 -13.59
N ASP A 178 17.02 5.76 -13.82
CA ASP A 178 16.17 6.70 -13.11
C ASP A 178 15.25 6.03 -12.08
N THR A 179 15.27 4.69 -11.97
CA THR A 179 14.28 3.92 -11.22
C THR A 179 14.91 3.18 -10.05
N CYS A 180 14.31 3.30 -8.87
CA CYS A 180 14.67 2.53 -7.67
C CYS A 180 13.46 1.81 -7.10
N ALA A 181 13.68 0.68 -6.43
CA ALA A 181 12.66 0.01 -5.64
C ALA A 181 12.98 0.11 -4.13
N PHE A 182 11.93 0.32 -3.34
CA PHE A 182 12.04 0.42 -1.89
C PHE A 182 10.84 -0.25 -1.23
N GLY A 183 11.06 -0.92 -0.09
CA GLY A 183 9.97 -1.49 0.69
C GLY A 183 10.41 -2.02 2.04
N ALA A 184 9.42 -2.41 2.86
CA ALA A 184 9.64 -2.97 4.18
C ALA A 184 8.89 -4.29 4.37
N SER A 185 9.36 -5.16 5.27
CA SER A 185 8.78 -6.48 5.50
C SER A 185 8.79 -7.32 4.21
N TYR A 186 7.63 -7.85 3.75
CA TYR A 186 7.54 -8.45 2.42
C TYR A 186 8.03 -7.49 1.33
N GLY A 187 7.65 -6.21 1.38
CA GLY A 187 8.13 -5.20 0.44
C GLY A 187 9.66 -5.05 0.44
N GLY A 188 10.31 -5.25 1.59
CA GLY A 188 11.76 -5.28 1.71
C GLY A 188 12.37 -6.49 1.01
N TYR A 189 11.79 -7.68 1.18
CA TYR A 189 12.14 -8.85 0.39
C TYR A 189 11.94 -8.61 -1.10
N ALA A 190 10.76 -8.12 -1.49
CA ALA A 190 10.42 -7.88 -2.89
C ALA A 190 11.37 -6.87 -3.54
N ALA A 191 11.69 -5.76 -2.88
CA ALA A 191 12.63 -4.77 -3.40
C ALA A 191 14.02 -5.36 -3.70
N LEU A 192 14.57 -6.20 -2.79
CA LEU A 192 15.85 -6.88 -3.06
C LEU A 192 15.71 -7.97 -4.11
N ALA A 193 14.59 -8.70 -4.16
CA ALA A 193 14.33 -9.71 -5.17
C ALA A 193 14.21 -9.12 -6.58
N MET A 194 13.77 -7.85 -6.70
CA MET A 194 13.77 -7.11 -7.97
C MET A 194 15.16 -6.95 -8.55
N ALA A 195 16.18 -6.68 -7.74
CA ALA A 195 17.57 -6.59 -8.21
C ALA A 195 18.12 -7.91 -8.77
N TYR A 196 17.51 -9.02 -8.36
CA TYR A 196 17.89 -10.36 -8.82
C TYR A 196 17.06 -10.83 -10.03
N LYS A 197 15.73 -10.63 -9.97
CA LYS A 197 14.79 -11.15 -10.99
C LYS A 197 14.64 -10.20 -12.18
N TYR A 198 14.79 -8.90 -11.96
CA TYR A 198 14.59 -7.82 -12.92
C TYR A 198 15.72 -6.79 -12.83
N ASP A 199 16.95 -7.23 -12.99
CA ASP A 199 18.18 -6.43 -12.86
C ASP A 199 18.29 -5.30 -13.88
N ASP A 200 17.55 -5.42 -14.98
CA ASP A 200 17.43 -4.40 -16.04
C ASP A 200 16.37 -3.31 -15.77
N LEU A 201 15.60 -3.39 -14.69
CA LEU A 201 14.55 -2.41 -14.38
C LEU A 201 14.95 -1.37 -13.34
N TYR A 202 15.94 -1.66 -12.49
CA TYR A 202 16.24 -0.82 -11.32
C TYR A 202 17.72 -0.50 -11.21
N GLU A 203 18.06 0.78 -11.06
CA GLU A 203 19.41 1.23 -10.74
C GLU A 203 19.75 0.96 -9.28
N CYS A 204 18.77 1.10 -8.39
CA CYS A 204 18.97 0.86 -6.98
C CYS A 204 17.75 0.18 -6.33
N VAL A 205 18.03 -0.59 -5.29
CA VAL A 205 17.00 -1.22 -4.45
C VAL A 205 17.36 -1.02 -2.97
N ALA A 206 16.34 -0.84 -2.13
CA ALA A 206 16.51 -0.76 -0.68
C ALA A 206 15.43 -1.57 0.04
N GLY A 207 15.84 -2.51 0.88
CA GLY A 207 14.95 -3.32 1.69
C GLY A 207 15.09 -3.01 3.16
N GLY A 208 14.00 -2.64 3.81
CA GLY A 208 13.94 -2.44 5.26
C GLY A 208 13.22 -3.59 5.95
N MET A 209 13.79 -4.13 7.04
CA MET A 209 13.17 -5.16 7.89
C MET A 209 12.56 -6.32 7.08
N GLY A 210 13.22 -6.72 5.99
CA GLY A 210 12.71 -7.68 5.04
C GLY A 210 12.82 -9.11 5.54
N VAL A 211 11.96 -9.96 5.01
CA VAL A 211 12.03 -11.40 5.19
C VAL A 211 12.98 -11.96 4.15
N TYR A 212 14.27 -11.98 4.47
CA TYR A 212 15.33 -12.37 3.51
C TYR A 212 15.68 -13.85 3.56
N ASP A 213 15.26 -14.56 4.59
CA ASP A 213 15.43 -16.01 4.73
C ASP A 213 14.10 -16.66 5.12
N MET A 214 13.50 -17.34 4.15
CA MET A 214 12.21 -18.01 4.31
C MET A 214 12.27 -19.18 5.31
N LYS A 215 13.44 -19.81 5.47
CA LYS A 215 13.64 -20.88 6.42
C LYS A 215 13.62 -20.33 7.86
N ILE A 216 14.32 -19.22 8.09
CA ILE A 216 14.28 -18.53 9.40
C ILE A 216 12.86 -18.05 9.72
N LEU A 217 12.15 -17.50 8.73
CA LEU A 217 10.75 -17.12 8.92
C LEU A 217 9.89 -18.28 9.34
N ARG A 218 10.01 -19.43 8.65
CA ARG A 218 9.25 -20.64 8.95
C ARG A 218 9.58 -21.19 10.33
N ASP A 219 10.87 -21.29 10.65
CA ASP A 219 11.36 -21.98 11.86
C ASP A 219 11.33 -21.08 13.11
N GLY A 220 11.37 -19.74 12.93
CA GLY A 220 11.42 -18.73 13.99
C GLY A 220 10.15 -17.89 14.18
N SER A 221 9.10 -18.13 13.37
CA SER A 221 7.84 -17.40 13.49
C SER A 221 7.04 -17.83 14.73
N ASP A 222 6.32 -16.88 15.31
CA ASP A 222 5.34 -17.19 16.35
C ASP A 222 4.20 -18.08 15.78
N ALA A 223 3.40 -18.66 16.69
CA ALA A 223 2.36 -19.62 16.32
C ALA A 223 1.35 -19.07 15.30
N VAL A 224 1.14 -17.75 15.24
CA VAL A 224 0.19 -17.10 14.31
C VAL A 224 0.80 -17.00 12.92
N SER A 225 2.03 -16.48 12.82
CA SER A 225 2.77 -16.41 11.55
C SER A 225 3.05 -17.79 10.98
N TYR A 226 3.36 -18.76 11.84
CA TYR A 226 3.57 -20.17 11.47
C TYR A 226 2.31 -20.84 10.94
N THR A 227 1.14 -20.56 11.53
CA THR A 227 -0.14 -21.13 11.07
C THR A 227 -0.51 -20.57 9.69
N HIS A 228 -0.28 -19.31 9.45
CA HIS A 228 -0.50 -18.70 8.12
C HIS A 228 0.46 -19.26 7.06
N LEU A 229 1.73 -19.43 7.38
CA LEU A 229 2.70 -20.03 6.45
C LEU A 229 2.36 -21.51 6.16
N ARG A 230 2.01 -22.30 7.19
CA ARG A 230 1.64 -23.71 6.99
C ARG A 230 0.33 -23.92 6.27
N ALA A 231 -0.67 -23.09 6.49
CA ALA A 231 -1.93 -23.16 5.73
C ALA A 231 -1.69 -23.04 4.20
N HIS A 232 -0.56 -22.46 3.81
CA HIS A 232 -0.15 -22.29 2.43
C HIS A 232 0.91 -23.32 1.94
N GLU A 233 1.50 -24.14 2.86
CA GLU A 233 2.51 -25.13 2.53
C GLU A 233 2.01 -26.59 2.52
N THR A 234 0.81 -26.89 3.03
CA THR A 234 0.40 -28.26 3.34
C THR A 234 -0.20 -29.08 2.20
N ASP A 235 -0.01 -28.70 0.95
CA ASP A 235 -0.44 -29.52 -0.19
C ASP A 235 0.74 -30.00 -1.07
N TYR A 236 1.76 -30.58 -0.44
CA TYR A 236 2.76 -31.42 -1.09
C TYR A 236 2.66 -32.85 -0.60
#